data_ed66e82af53aae83378bbf485ff6745f
#
_entry.id   ed66e82af53aae83378bbf485ff6745f
#
_cell.length_a   1.000
_cell.length_b   1.000
_cell.length_c   1.000
_cell.angle_alpha   90.00
_cell.angle_beta   90.00
_cell.angle_gamma   90.00
#
_symmetry.space_group_name_H-M   'P 1'
#
loop_
_entity.id
_entity.type
_entity.pdbx_description
1 polymer ?
#
loop_
_entity_poly.entity_id
_entity_poly.type
_entity_poly.pdbx_seq_one_letter_code
_entity_poly.pdbx_strand_id
1 'polypeptide(L)'
;MSTAAATSVAPAPKPKGNLPIFLVLVLLALGLPFLGKGGIIAGVVIGCAVLGVPLFGIIGLLTLAAFVVYLGADQPNEFPLIERSRGLGDQVTLLAVPLFIMSGAVMGRGEISSRLIDFARACIGWIPGGLAMSAVFACVFFAAISGSSPATVVAIGAMMAPTLVKAGYGERFTHGLLTSAGSLGILIPPSIPMILYPIVNQTAVIQVETLFASGFGPGGVMAVIFAASCYAIGVRKNRQEGKPLGPDLYRGLLALLFPVVFYPFLDGGLGMLEVGVKLAVYLVVIEKTTDFSFRQVLRSAGRGFWALVFPVAILGGIYGGIYIAVEAAAFSVVYAVLVEVFIHRALTMRDVLGVFRETGVFLGSLLVIMVAALSFEEFLEARDVPHMLVQWIEGMNLEPWQFLLLVNGVLLLVGMAMDILSAMFVFVPLLAPIANALGIDPIHFGIIFIVNLEIGYLTPPVGLNLFVASTLFERPLGHMIKSVAPFILLMLGGLAMVTYWPDLSVGLGRHIMGDDEAPVVEVPATGGALEELPDETEETGAEDDVPDGVQSLEEMMRELEMGEEGGDLDDDAGDLDGEETDAEDDGRVLSLEEMMEAAGVE
;
A
#
# COMPACT_ATOMS: atom_id res chain seq x y z
N MET A 1 -18.59 15.87 -37.50
CA MET A 1 -17.88 17.15 -37.49
C MET A 1 -18.37 17.92 -36.28
N SER A 2 -17.66 17.85 -35.20
CA SER A 2 -17.77 18.76 -34.06
C SER A 2 -16.35 18.88 -33.47
N THR A 3 -15.80 20.05 -33.65
CA THR A 3 -14.47 20.48 -33.23
C THR A 3 -14.36 20.42 -31.71
N ALA A 4 -13.49 19.54 -31.20
CA ALA A 4 -13.08 19.53 -29.83
C ALA A 4 -12.45 20.90 -29.50
N ALA A 5 -13.14 21.68 -28.67
CA ALA A 5 -12.59 22.88 -28.07
C ALA A 5 -11.44 22.47 -27.15
N ALA A 6 -10.22 22.76 -27.60
CA ALA A 6 -9.05 22.74 -26.74
C ALA A 6 -9.30 23.77 -25.62
N THR A 7 -9.65 23.30 -24.44
CA THR A 7 -9.68 24.14 -23.24
C THR A 7 -8.26 24.61 -22.98
N SER A 8 -8.00 25.86 -23.33
CA SER A 8 -6.80 26.56 -22.93
C SER A 8 -6.77 26.61 -21.40
N VAL A 9 -5.93 25.78 -20.82
CA VAL A 9 -5.58 25.88 -19.41
C VAL A 9 -5.04 27.29 -19.18
N ALA A 10 -5.79 28.11 -18.46
CA ALA A 10 -5.33 29.43 -18.06
C ALA A 10 -4.00 29.27 -17.34
N PRO A 11 -2.96 30.08 -17.69
CA PRO A 11 -1.67 29.97 -17.05
C PRO A 11 -1.86 30.16 -15.53
N ALA A 12 -1.35 29.21 -14.76
CA ALA A 12 -1.38 29.28 -13.31
C ALA A 12 -0.86 30.65 -12.86
N PRO A 13 -1.50 31.30 -11.86
CA PRO A 13 -1.04 32.57 -11.36
C PRO A 13 0.41 32.43 -10.93
N LYS A 14 1.29 33.24 -11.51
CA LYS A 14 2.72 33.26 -11.15
C LYS A 14 2.83 33.35 -9.63
N PRO A 15 3.49 32.42 -8.95
CA PRO A 15 3.67 32.52 -7.53
C PRO A 15 4.38 33.85 -7.27
N LYS A 16 3.83 34.66 -6.38
CA LYS A 16 4.56 35.82 -5.81
C LYS A 16 5.67 35.19 -4.99
N GLY A 17 6.82 34.96 -5.64
CA GLY A 17 7.97 34.35 -5.02
C GLY A 17 8.37 35.22 -3.82
N ASN A 18 8.41 34.62 -2.65
CA ASN A 18 9.05 35.25 -1.49
C ASN A 18 10.57 35.25 -1.75
N LEU A 19 11.01 36.20 -2.59
CA LEU A 19 12.40 36.39 -2.97
C LEU A 19 13.36 36.32 -1.75
N PRO A 20 13.01 36.88 -0.57
CA PRO A 20 13.87 36.75 0.60
C PRO A 20 14.03 35.31 1.10
N ILE A 21 12.98 34.51 1.10
CA ILE A 21 13.06 33.09 1.51
C ILE A 21 13.89 32.29 0.51
N PHE A 22 13.67 32.50 -0.79
CA PHE A 22 14.48 31.88 -1.84
C PHE A 22 15.97 32.22 -1.69
N LEU A 23 16.31 33.48 -1.48
CA LEU A 23 17.70 33.91 -1.26
C LEU A 23 18.31 33.29 0.00
N VAL A 24 17.57 33.19 1.10
CA VAL A 24 18.03 32.54 2.33
C VAL A 24 18.33 31.07 2.07
N LEU A 25 17.42 30.32 1.38
CA LEU A 25 17.64 28.92 1.05
C LEU A 25 18.85 28.71 0.11
N VAL A 26 19.04 29.59 -0.87
CA VAL A 26 20.22 29.55 -1.76
C VAL A 26 21.51 29.80 -0.96
N LEU A 27 21.53 30.82 -0.09
CA LEU A 27 22.68 31.11 0.75
C LEU A 27 22.98 29.94 1.72
N LEU A 28 21.95 29.33 2.25
CA LEU A 28 22.06 28.16 3.12
C LEU A 28 22.62 26.96 2.35
N ALA A 29 22.12 26.67 1.15
CA ALA A 29 22.64 25.61 0.28
C ALA A 29 24.11 25.81 -0.09
N LEU A 30 24.53 27.05 -0.33
CA LEU A 30 25.91 27.41 -0.64
C LEU A 30 26.84 27.46 0.60
N GLY A 31 26.28 27.74 1.78
CA GLY A 31 27.03 27.81 3.04
C GLY A 31 27.25 26.48 3.73
N LEU A 32 26.27 25.54 3.62
CA LEU A 32 26.33 24.23 4.27
C LEU A 32 27.57 23.39 3.91
N PRO A 33 28.06 23.33 2.66
CA PRO A 33 29.26 22.58 2.31
C PRO A 33 30.50 22.91 3.12
N PHE A 34 30.60 24.12 3.70
CA PHE A 34 31.71 24.52 4.57
C PHE A 34 31.66 23.92 5.97
N LEU A 35 30.53 23.27 6.34
CA LEU A 35 30.36 22.61 7.64
C LEU A 35 30.81 21.13 7.65
N GLY A 36 31.48 20.67 6.58
CA GLY A 36 32.02 19.32 6.47
C GLY A 36 31.16 18.39 5.62
N LYS A 37 31.45 17.08 5.68
CA LYS A 37 30.83 16.07 4.80
C LYS A 37 29.29 16.06 4.85
N GLY A 38 28.70 16.10 6.03
CA GLY A 38 27.25 16.19 6.20
C GLY A 38 26.64 17.49 5.64
N GLY A 39 27.40 18.60 5.75
CA GLY A 39 27.01 19.88 5.18
C GLY A 39 26.96 19.88 3.65
N ILE A 40 27.85 19.14 2.98
CA ILE A 40 27.82 18.95 1.52
C ILE A 40 26.52 18.26 1.10
N ILE A 41 26.16 17.18 1.78
CA ILE A 41 24.93 16.42 1.49
C ILE A 41 23.69 17.29 1.71
N ALA A 42 23.60 17.97 2.83
CA ALA A 42 22.50 18.89 3.13
C ALA A 42 22.43 20.04 2.11
N GLY A 43 23.56 20.56 1.67
CA GLY A 43 23.65 21.56 0.62
C GLY A 43 23.13 21.09 -0.73
N VAL A 44 23.46 19.87 -1.12
CA VAL A 44 22.94 19.23 -2.34
C VAL A 44 21.42 19.09 -2.28
N VAL A 45 20.88 18.55 -1.19
CA VAL A 45 19.42 18.36 -1.01
C VAL A 45 18.67 19.68 -1.08
N ILE A 46 19.11 20.68 -0.30
CA ILE A 46 18.48 22.01 -0.29
C ILE A 46 18.63 22.70 -1.63
N GLY A 47 19.81 22.62 -2.26
CA GLY A 47 20.07 23.20 -3.58
C GLY A 47 19.16 22.61 -4.65
N CYS A 48 19.02 21.30 -4.69
CA CYS A 48 18.12 20.60 -5.61
C CYS A 48 16.64 20.96 -5.35
N ALA A 49 16.23 21.03 -4.09
CA ALA A 49 14.86 21.43 -3.73
C ALA A 49 14.55 22.87 -4.16
N VAL A 50 15.50 23.79 -3.98
CA VAL A 50 15.37 25.20 -4.41
C VAL A 50 15.31 25.34 -5.94
N LEU A 51 16.06 24.49 -6.66
CA LEU A 51 16.02 24.43 -8.13
C LEU A 51 14.76 23.75 -8.67
N GLY A 52 13.91 23.19 -7.81
CA GLY A 52 12.70 22.50 -8.22
C GLY A 52 12.98 21.15 -8.87
N VAL A 53 14.10 20.51 -8.53
CA VAL A 53 14.41 19.16 -8.99
C VAL A 53 13.33 18.19 -8.46
N PRO A 54 12.79 17.30 -9.30
CA PRO A 54 11.84 16.28 -8.84
C PRO A 54 12.45 15.42 -7.72
N LEU A 55 11.62 14.93 -6.82
CA LEU A 55 12.07 14.22 -5.61
C LEU A 55 12.98 13.01 -5.90
N PHE A 56 12.68 12.24 -6.96
CA PHE A 56 13.54 11.14 -7.39
C PHE A 56 14.96 11.59 -7.77
N GLY A 57 15.07 12.77 -8.38
CA GLY A 57 16.36 13.37 -8.69
C GLY A 57 17.10 13.83 -7.43
N ILE A 58 16.38 14.34 -6.42
CA ILE A 58 16.95 14.71 -5.12
C ILE A 58 17.48 13.46 -4.40
N ILE A 59 16.71 12.38 -4.32
CA ILE A 59 17.12 11.13 -3.69
C ILE A 59 18.32 10.53 -4.43
N GLY A 60 18.30 10.47 -5.76
CA GLY A 60 19.40 9.94 -6.56
C GLY A 60 20.70 10.75 -6.38
N LEU A 61 20.60 12.10 -6.38
CA LEU A 61 21.74 12.97 -6.14
C LEU A 61 22.22 12.92 -4.69
N LEU A 62 21.32 12.75 -3.73
CA LEU A 62 21.64 12.50 -2.32
C LEU A 62 22.46 11.22 -2.18
N THR A 63 21.99 10.12 -2.77
CA THR A 63 22.68 8.83 -2.77
C THR A 63 24.08 8.95 -3.39
N LEU A 64 24.15 9.50 -4.58
CA LEU A 64 25.43 9.71 -5.27
C LEU A 64 26.39 10.58 -4.44
N ALA A 65 25.91 11.71 -3.92
CA ALA A 65 26.72 12.60 -3.08
C ALA A 65 27.18 11.91 -1.79
N ALA A 66 26.34 11.10 -1.18
CA ALA A 66 26.66 10.33 0.02
C ALA A 66 27.79 9.34 -0.24
N PHE A 67 27.70 8.55 -1.31
CA PHE A 67 28.76 7.63 -1.71
C PHE A 67 30.07 8.36 -2.02
N VAL A 68 30.05 9.38 -2.88
CA VAL A 68 31.25 10.14 -3.27
C VAL A 68 31.92 10.82 -2.08
N VAL A 69 31.14 11.43 -1.19
CA VAL A 69 31.69 12.21 -0.06
C VAL A 69 32.24 11.32 1.05
N TYR A 70 31.66 10.15 1.26
CA TYR A 70 32.02 9.27 2.38
C TYR A 70 32.92 8.10 1.98
N LEU A 71 32.72 7.49 0.82
CA LEU A 71 33.49 6.32 0.33
C LEU A 71 34.61 6.73 -0.63
N GLY A 72 34.50 7.88 -1.29
CA GLY A 72 35.46 8.37 -2.28
C GLY A 72 35.08 8.04 -3.71
N ALA A 73 35.56 8.84 -4.66
CA ALA A 73 35.25 8.66 -6.08
C ALA A 73 36.06 7.52 -6.74
N ASP A 74 37.04 6.97 -6.02
CA ASP A 74 38.02 6.03 -6.55
C ASP A 74 37.55 4.54 -6.52
N GLN A 75 36.36 4.27 -5.96
CA GLN A 75 35.80 2.93 -5.86
C GLN A 75 34.45 2.83 -6.61
N PRO A 76 34.41 2.92 -7.95
CA PRO A 76 33.18 2.90 -8.72
C PRO A 76 32.43 1.55 -8.66
N ASN A 77 33.09 0.47 -8.25
CA ASN A 77 32.49 -0.87 -8.13
C ASN A 77 31.60 -1.03 -6.88
N GLU A 78 31.63 -0.09 -5.94
CA GLU A 78 30.80 -0.10 -4.75
C GLU A 78 29.51 0.72 -4.92
N PHE A 79 29.19 1.17 -6.14
CA PHE A 79 27.91 1.82 -6.40
C PHE A 79 26.80 0.78 -6.60
N PRO A 80 25.92 0.57 -5.62
CA PRO A 80 24.93 -0.50 -5.64
C PRO A 80 23.77 -0.25 -6.61
N LEU A 81 23.72 0.91 -7.27
CA LEU A 81 22.64 1.30 -8.19
C LEU A 81 22.37 0.26 -9.29
N ILE A 82 23.42 -0.37 -9.83
CA ILE A 82 23.26 -1.37 -10.91
C ILE A 82 22.78 -2.70 -10.33
N GLU A 83 23.33 -3.09 -9.20
CA GLU A 83 22.97 -4.35 -8.53
C GLU A 83 21.54 -4.28 -7.98
N ARG A 84 21.19 -3.20 -7.31
CA ARG A 84 19.81 -2.96 -6.83
C ARG A 84 18.79 -2.85 -7.97
N SER A 85 19.16 -2.27 -9.11
CA SER A 85 18.26 -2.23 -10.26
C SER A 85 17.99 -3.62 -10.85
N ARG A 86 18.96 -4.54 -10.77
CA ARG A 86 18.76 -5.96 -11.14
C ARG A 86 17.90 -6.68 -10.10
N GLY A 87 18.23 -6.57 -8.81
CA GLY A 87 17.47 -7.18 -7.72
C GLY A 87 16.01 -6.75 -7.67
N LEU A 88 15.67 -5.53 -8.11
CA LEU A 88 14.27 -5.10 -8.25
C LEU A 88 13.53 -5.84 -9.37
N GLY A 89 14.23 -6.21 -10.44
CA GLY A 89 13.65 -7.00 -11.53
C GLY A 89 13.22 -8.40 -11.07
N ASP A 90 13.86 -8.93 -10.05
CA ASP A 90 13.59 -10.26 -9.49
C ASP A 90 12.46 -10.23 -8.44
N GLN A 91 12.05 -9.05 -7.99
CA GLN A 91 10.95 -8.87 -7.02
C GLN A 91 9.58 -9.05 -7.70
N VAL A 92 9.08 -10.27 -7.75
CA VAL A 92 7.79 -10.61 -8.38
C VAL A 92 6.65 -9.78 -7.78
N THR A 93 6.65 -9.56 -6.46
CA THR A 93 5.63 -8.78 -5.74
C THR A 93 5.47 -7.36 -6.27
N LEU A 94 6.54 -6.78 -6.83
CA LEU A 94 6.51 -5.45 -7.40
C LEU A 94 5.58 -5.33 -8.61
N LEU A 95 5.38 -6.42 -9.36
CA LEU A 95 4.47 -6.44 -10.51
C LEU A 95 3.01 -6.21 -10.11
N ALA A 96 2.63 -6.47 -8.86
CA ALA A 96 1.28 -6.20 -8.37
C ALA A 96 0.93 -4.69 -8.41
N VAL A 97 1.91 -3.82 -8.16
CA VAL A 97 1.70 -2.35 -8.11
C VAL A 97 1.14 -1.79 -9.42
N PRO A 98 1.83 -1.95 -10.58
CA PRO A 98 1.30 -1.44 -11.85
C PRO A 98 -0.03 -2.07 -12.24
N LEU A 99 -0.22 -3.35 -11.95
CA LEU A 99 -1.43 -4.07 -12.29
C LEU A 99 -2.65 -3.55 -11.51
N PHE A 100 -2.54 -3.35 -10.20
CA PHE A 100 -3.63 -2.75 -9.41
C PHE A 100 -3.90 -1.29 -9.82
N ILE A 101 -2.86 -0.50 -10.12
CA ILE A 101 -3.03 0.88 -10.62
C ILE A 101 -3.81 0.88 -11.94
N MET A 102 -3.45 -0.01 -12.89
CA MET A 102 -4.14 -0.13 -14.17
C MET A 102 -5.60 -0.54 -13.99
N SER A 103 -5.85 -1.57 -13.19
CA SER A 103 -7.19 -2.04 -12.87
C SER A 103 -8.05 -0.93 -12.27
N GLY A 104 -7.55 -0.26 -11.23
CA GLY A 104 -8.23 0.86 -10.57
C GLY A 104 -8.50 2.05 -11.52
N ALA A 105 -7.55 2.37 -12.39
CA ALA A 105 -7.70 3.46 -13.36
C ALA A 105 -8.73 3.13 -14.47
N VAL A 106 -8.79 1.88 -14.94
CA VAL A 106 -9.82 1.42 -15.89
C VAL A 106 -11.20 1.51 -15.24
N MET A 107 -11.38 0.96 -14.04
CA MET A 107 -12.67 0.99 -13.34
C MET A 107 -13.10 2.38 -12.91
N GLY A 108 -12.13 3.25 -12.58
CA GLY A 108 -12.39 4.65 -12.21
C GLY A 108 -12.95 5.49 -13.36
N ARG A 109 -12.59 5.14 -14.61
CA ARG A 109 -13.10 5.80 -15.83
C ARG A 109 -14.39 5.17 -16.36
N GLY A 110 -14.74 3.97 -15.91
CA GLY A 110 -15.90 3.22 -16.33
C GLY A 110 -17.17 3.50 -15.52
N GLU A 111 -18.15 2.60 -15.63
CA GLU A 111 -19.43 2.68 -14.92
C GLU A 111 -19.43 2.03 -13.53
N ILE A 112 -18.39 1.28 -13.15
CA ILE A 112 -18.32 0.57 -11.86
C ILE A 112 -18.53 1.53 -10.69
N SER A 113 -17.86 2.69 -10.71
CA SER A 113 -17.98 3.71 -9.66
C SER A 113 -19.41 4.20 -9.44
N SER A 114 -20.15 4.47 -10.52
CA SER A 114 -21.54 4.94 -10.43
C SER A 114 -22.48 3.87 -9.88
N ARG A 115 -22.26 2.61 -10.25
CA ARG A 115 -23.06 1.47 -9.80
C ARG A 115 -22.82 1.15 -8.32
N LEU A 116 -21.58 1.33 -7.84
CA LEU A 116 -21.26 1.23 -6.41
C LEU A 116 -21.95 2.30 -5.58
N ILE A 117 -22.00 3.53 -6.08
CA ILE A 117 -22.72 4.63 -5.42
C ILE A 117 -24.21 4.32 -5.33
N ASP A 118 -24.83 3.82 -6.40
CA ASP A 118 -26.25 3.48 -6.41
C ASP A 118 -26.56 2.36 -5.42
N PHE A 119 -25.68 1.36 -5.33
CA PHE A 119 -25.79 0.30 -4.34
C PHE A 119 -25.64 0.83 -2.91
N ALA A 120 -24.59 1.63 -2.65
CA ALA A 120 -24.35 2.25 -1.35
C ALA A 120 -25.55 3.09 -0.89
N ARG A 121 -26.16 3.87 -1.79
CA ARG A 121 -27.38 4.65 -1.50
C ARG A 121 -28.59 3.78 -1.18
N ALA A 122 -28.74 2.67 -1.88
CA ALA A 122 -29.84 1.74 -1.59
C ALA A 122 -29.69 1.08 -0.21
N CYS A 123 -28.45 0.77 0.20
CA CYS A 123 -28.17 0.14 1.50
C CYS A 123 -28.32 1.10 2.69
N ILE A 124 -27.81 2.32 2.58
CA ILE A 124 -27.58 3.21 3.73
C ILE A 124 -28.43 4.49 3.67
N GLY A 125 -29.06 4.78 2.52
CA GLY A 125 -29.78 6.04 2.27
C GLY A 125 -30.93 6.36 3.24
N TRP A 126 -31.48 5.37 3.92
CA TRP A 126 -32.57 5.49 4.90
C TRP A 126 -32.14 6.06 6.27
N ILE A 127 -30.83 6.06 6.57
CA ILE A 127 -30.27 6.58 7.82
C ILE A 127 -30.20 8.12 7.75
N PRO A 128 -30.37 8.86 8.87
CA PRO A 128 -30.07 10.30 8.89
C PRO A 128 -28.64 10.58 8.41
N GLY A 129 -28.49 11.46 7.41
CA GLY A 129 -27.18 11.63 6.77
C GLY A 129 -26.80 10.54 5.78
N GLY A 130 -27.69 9.60 5.47
CA GLY A 130 -27.45 8.41 4.67
C GLY A 130 -26.89 8.68 3.28
N LEU A 131 -27.22 9.82 2.64
CA LEU A 131 -26.62 10.21 1.37
C LEU A 131 -25.13 10.53 1.52
N ALA A 132 -24.71 11.19 2.60
CA ALA A 132 -23.30 11.47 2.88
C ALA A 132 -22.57 10.19 3.32
N MET A 133 -23.22 9.35 4.14
CA MET A 133 -22.69 8.02 4.50
C MET A 133 -22.52 7.12 3.29
N SER A 134 -23.44 7.19 2.31
CA SER A 134 -23.31 6.43 1.05
C SER A 134 -22.07 6.83 0.25
N ALA A 135 -21.64 8.09 0.33
CA ALA A 135 -20.40 8.52 -0.29
C ALA A 135 -19.17 7.92 0.42
N VAL A 136 -19.16 7.88 1.75
CA VAL A 136 -18.08 7.20 2.52
C VAL A 136 -18.03 5.72 2.16
N PHE A 137 -19.18 5.04 2.15
CA PHE A 137 -19.28 3.64 1.82
C PHE A 137 -18.83 3.35 0.38
N ALA A 138 -19.21 4.21 -0.57
CA ALA A 138 -18.73 4.13 -1.94
C ALA A 138 -17.20 4.33 -2.04
N CYS A 139 -16.62 5.24 -1.24
CA CYS A 139 -15.17 5.40 -1.14
C CYS A 139 -14.50 4.13 -0.62
N VAL A 140 -15.04 3.48 0.43
CA VAL A 140 -14.54 2.22 0.98
C VAL A 140 -14.53 1.10 -0.09
N PHE A 141 -15.65 0.93 -0.80
CA PHE A 141 -15.72 -0.08 -1.85
C PHE A 141 -14.81 0.23 -3.04
N PHE A 142 -14.77 1.50 -3.45
CA PHE A 142 -13.88 1.90 -4.54
C PHE A 142 -12.40 1.86 -4.14
N ALA A 143 -12.10 2.06 -2.87
CA ALA A 143 -10.77 1.86 -2.28
C ALA A 143 -10.27 0.44 -2.52
N ALA A 144 -11.09 -0.56 -2.18
CA ALA A 144 -10.81 -1.98 -2.40
C ALA A 144 -10.63 -2.37 -3.90
N ILE A 145 -10.84 -1.43 -4.80
CA ILE A 145 -10.67 -1.59 -6.24
C ILE A 145 -9.43 -0.86 -6.73
N SER A 146 -9.25 0.39 -6.30
CA SER A 146 -8.27 1.32 -6.88
C SER A 146 -6.92 1.28 -6.17
N GLY A 147 -6.88 0.93 -4.88
CA GLY A 147 -5.67 0.99 -4.06
C GLY A 147 -5.01 2.37 -3.98
N SER A 148 -5.71 3.43 -4.43
CA SER A 148 -5.18 4.78 -4.60
C SER A 148 -6.14 5.84 -4.06
N SER A 149 -5.65 6.65 -3.13
CA SER A 149 -6.40 7.75 -2.52
C SER A 149 -6.80 8.84 -3.54
N PRO A 150 -5.90 9.40 -4.35
CA PRO A 150 -6.27 10.40 -5.36
C PRO A 150 -7.30 9.89 -6.36
N ALA A 151 -7.18 8.64 -6.80
CA ALA A 151 -8.14 8.04 -7.73
C ALA A 151 -9.54 7.94 -7.11
N THR A 152 -9.63 7.57 -5.84
CA THR A 152 -10.90 7.49 -5.09
C THR A 152 -11.53 8.88 -4.94
N VAL A 153 -10.74 9.90 -4.58
CA VAL A 153 -11.20 11.29 -4.49
C VAL A 153 -11.81 11.75 -5.83
N VAL A 154 -11.12 11.49 -6.94
CA VAL A 154 -11.59 11.90 -8.27
C VAL A 154 -12.87 11.15 -8.66
N ALA A 155 -12.86 9.81 -8.58
CA ALA A 155 -13.95 8.97 -9.06
C ALA A 155 -15.26 9.23 -8.27
N ILE A 156 -15.21 9.17 -6.95
CA ILE A 156 -16.39 9.33 -6.10
C ILE A 156 -16.73 10.80 -5.90
N GLY A 157 -15.70 11.65 -5.75
CA GLY A 157 -15.86 13.09 -5.54
C GLY A 157 -16.60 13.78 -6.69
N ALA A 158 -16.23 13.51 -7.95
CA ALA A 158 -16.87 14.08 -9.12
C ALA A 158 -18.38 13.80 -9.19
N MET A 159 -18.79 12.58 -8.83
CA MET A 159 -20.18 12.14 -8.90
C MET A 159 -21.01 12.57 -7.70
N MET A 160 -20.42 12.51 -6.49
CA MET A 160 -21.16 12.75 -5.24
C MET A 160 -21.22 14.21 -4.84
N ALA A 161 -20.23 15.05 -5.19
CA ALA A 161 -20.22 16.45 -4.80
C ALA A 161 -21.46 17.23 -5.26
N PRO A 162 -21.85 17.22 -6.54
CA PRO A 162 -23.05 17.93 -6.97
C PRO A 162 -24.32 17.35 -6.33
N THR A 163 -24.36 16.06 -6.06
CA THR A 163 -25.50 15.37 -5.44
C THR A 163 -25.67 15.80 -3.98
N LEU A 164 -24.61 15.85 -3.20
CA LEU A 164 -24.63 16.27 -1.79
C LEU A 164 -24.95 17.75 -1.66
N VAL A 165 -24.38 18.61 -2.50
CA VAL A 165 -24.67 20.05 -2.48
C VAL A 165 -26.14 20.31 -2.82
N LYS A 166 -26.68 19.66 -3.87
CA LYS A 166 -28.11 19.75 -4.23
C LYS A 166 -29.02 19.22 -3.11
N ALA A 167 -28.59 18.23 -2.36
CA ALA A 167 -29.32 17.70 -1.20
C ALA A 167 -29.24 18.61 0.03
N GLY A 168 -28.59 19.78 -0.07
CA GLY A 168 -28.51 20.78 1.00
C GLY A 168 -27.40 20.54 2.04
N TYR A 169 -26.43 19.69 1.74
CA TYR A 169 -25.18 19.68 2.50
C TYR A 169 -24.33 20.87 2.06
N GLY A 170 -23.76 21.60 2.99
CA GLY A 170 -22.93 22.76 2.66
C GLY A 170 -21.68 22.36 1.86
N GLU A 171 -21.22 23.21 0.93
CA GLU A 171 -20.05 22.93 0.07
C GLU A 171 -18.82 22.54 0.87
N ARG A 172 -18.52 23.23 1.99
CA ARG A 172 -17.35 22.91 2.84
C ARG A 172 -17.42 21.51 3.40
N PHE A 173 -18.57 21.11 3.93
CA PHE A 173 -18.76 19.75 4.43
C PHE A 173 -18.60 18.73 3.31
N THR A 174 -19.27 18.96 2.18
CA THR A 174 -19.24 18.06 1.03
C THR A 174 -17.81 17.85 0.51
N HIS A 175 -17.10 18.94 0.26
CA HIS A 175 -15.73 18.87 -0.26
C HIS A 175 -14.78 18.25 0.78
N GLY A 176 -14.89 18.62 2.05
CA GLY A 176 -14.10 18.05 3.13
C GLY A 176 -14.34 16.55 3.29
N LEU A 177 -15.60 16.12 3.33
CA LEU A 177 -15.97 14.70 3.45
C LEU A 177 -15.41 13.88 2.28
N LEU A 178 -15.66 14.32 1.04
CA LEU A 178 -15.27 13.54 -0.14
C LEU A 178 -13.75 13.46 -0.30
N THR A 179 -13.04 14.54 0.03
CA THR A 179 -11.57 14.53 0.01
C THR A 179 -11.01 13.62 1.09
N SER A 180 -11.55 13.69 2.31
CA SER A 180 -11.03 12.88 3.43
C SER A 180 -11.51 11.44 3.36
N ALA A 181 -12.75 11.15 2.94
CA ALA A 181 -13.20 9.78 2.76
C ALA A 181 -12.52 9.08 1.57
N GLY A 182 -12.11 9.86 0.55
CA GLY A 182 -11.32 9.33 -0.57
C GLY A 182 -9.95 8.83 -0.11
N SER A 183 -9.42 9.35 0.98
CA SER A 183 -8.16 8.88 1.55
C SER A 183 -8.22 7.46 2.12
N LEU A 184 -9.39 6.93 2.41
CA LEU A 184 -9.55 5.50 2.72
C LEU A 184 -9.04 4.57 1.60
N GLY A 185 -8.78 5.14 0.40
CA GLY A 185 -8.29 4.41 -0.78
C GLY A 185 -6.97 3.66 -0.61
N ILE A 186 -6.20 3.95 0.42
CA ILE A 186 -4.95 3.24 0.69
C ILE A 186 -4.95 2.45 2.00
N LEU A 187 -6.01 2.59 2.82
CA LEU A 187 -6.13 1.82 4.07
C LEU A 187 -6.88 0.51 3.88
N ILE A 188 -7.73 0.44 2.85
CA ILE A 188 -8.52 -0.76 2.56
C ILE A 188 -7.84 -1.53 1.42
N PRO A 189 -7.51 -2.81 1.62
CA PRO A 189 -6.81 -3.61 0.63
C PRO A 189 -7.67 -3.87 -0.64
N PRO A 190 -6.99 -4.11 -1.80
CA PRO A 190 -5.54 -4.02 -2.00
C PRO A 190 -5.04 -2.58 -2.04
N SER A 191 -3.88 -2.33 -1.46
CA SER A 191 -3.31 -0.99 -1.31
C SER A 191 -1.85 -0.97 -1.79
N ILE A 192 -1.49 0.05 -2.59
CA ILE A 192 -0.13 0.19 -3.14
C ILE A 192 0.91 0.33 -2.02
N PRO A 193 0.74 1.21 -1.01
CA PRO A 193 1.66 1.30 0.11
C PRO A 193 1.83 -0.01 0.88
N MET A 194 0.76 -0.81 1.04
CA MET A 194 0.84 -2.10 1.72
C MET A 194 1.62 -3.15 0.91
N ILE A 195 1.67 -3.04 -0.42
CA ILE A 195 2.51 -3.91 -1.25
C ILE A 195 3.98 -3.52 -1.12
N LEU A 196 4.26 -2.23 -1.06
CA LEU A 196 5.63 -1.71 -1.06
C LEU A 196 6.29 -1.78 0.32
N TYR A 197 5.52 -1.67 1.40
CA TYR A 197 6.07 -1.68 2.76
C TYR A 197 6.91 -2.94 3.07
N PRO A 198 6.47 -4.18 2.77
CA PRO A 198 7.30 -5.37 2.97
C PRO A 198 8.58 -5.40 2.14
N ILE A 199 8.57 -4.77 0.96
CA ILE A 199 9.74 -4.69 0.09
C ILE A 199 10.81 -3.74 0.66
N VAL A 200 10.36 -2.67 1.28
CA VAL A 200 11.23 -1.62 1.85
C VAL A 200 11.64 -1.94 3.29
N ASN A 201 10.81 -2.66 4.03
CA ASN A 201 11.14 -3.10 5.40
C ASN A 201 11.93 -4.41 5.34
N GLN A 202 13.24 -4.32 5.34
CA GLN A 202 14.14 -5.50 5.31
C GLN A 202 14.42 -6.06 6.71
N THR A 203 13.88 -5.46 7.77
CA THR A 203 14.13 -5.89 9.17
C THR A 203 13.23 -7.06 9.61
N ALA A 204 12.21 -7.40 8.83
CA ALA A 204 11.30 -8.50 9.12
C ALA A 204 10.70 -9.06 7.83
N VAL A 205 10.45 -10.36 7.81
CA VAL A 205 9.70 -11.00 6.73
C VAL A 205 8.22 -10.76 6.93
N ILE A 206 7.62 -9.92 6.08
CA ILE A 206 6.21 -9.54 6.15
C ILE A 206 5.50 -10.03 4.89
N GLN A 207 4.47 -10.84 5.06
CA GLN A 207 3.60 -11.24 3.95
C GLN A 207 2.65 -10.09 3.58
N VAL A 208 2.51 -9.81 2.29
CA VAL A 208 1.63 -8.74 1.79
C VAL A 208 0.18 -9.01 2.17
N GLU A 209 -0.23 -10.27 2.12
CA GLU A 209 -1.57 -10.74 2.44
C GLU A 209 -1.94 -10.45 3.89
N THR A 210 -1.01 -10.68 4.83
CA THR A 210 -1.21 -10.38 6.25
C THR A 210 -1.32 -8.87 6.49
N LEU A 211 -0.48 -8.08 5.81
CA LEU A 211 -0.57 -6.62 5.90
C LEU A 211 -1.88 -6.09 5.30
N PHE A 212 -2.37 -6.70 4.22
CA PHE A 212 -3.69 -6.41 3.66
C PHE A 212 -4.81 -6.70 4.67
N ALA A 213 -4.78 -7.89 5.30
CA ALA A 213 -5.76 -8.25 6.32
C ALA A 213 -5.74 -7.26 7.50
N SER A 214 -4.55 -6.82 7.89
CA SER A 214 -4.33 -5.84 8.96
C SER A 214 -4.86 -4.43 8.65
N GLY A 215 -5.04 -4.09 7.37
CA GLY A 215 -5.60 -2.81 6.92
C GLY A 215 -7.10 -2.65 7.16
N PHE A 216 -7.86 -3.76 7.28
CA PHE A 216 -9.32 -3.69 7.48
C PHE A 216 -9.72 -3.05 8.81
N GLY A 217 -8.99 -3.32 9.88
CA GLY A 217 -9.28 -2.74 11.19
C GLY A 217 -9.19 -1.21 11.19
N PRO A 218 -8.03 -0.63 10.87
CA PRO A 218 -7.84 0.82 10.75
C PRO A 218 -8.76 1.48 9.73
N GLY A 219 -8.91 0.87 8.54
CA GLY A 219 -9.83 1.34 7.52
C GLY A 219 -11.29 1.35 8.00
N GLY A 220 -11.70 0.31 8.73
CA GLY A 220 -13.01 0.21 9.37
C GLY A 220 -13.24 1.28 10.44
N VAL A 221 -12.26 1.51 11.32
CA VAL A 221 -12.31 2.58 12.34
C VAL A 221 -12.51 3.95 11.68
N MET A 222 -11.72 4.26 10.67
CA MET A 222 -11.85 5.53 9.93
C MET A 222 -13.20 5.66 9.23
N ALA A 223 -13.68 4.59 8.59
CA ALA A 223 -15.01 4.58 7.94
C ALA A 223 -16.14 4.81 8.94
N VAL A 224 -16.07 4.20 10.13
CA VAL A 224 -17.05 4.41 11.23
C VAL A 224 -17.00 5.84 11.74
N ILE A 225 -15.82 6.42 11.94
CA ILE A 225 -15.65 7.82 12.37
C ILE A 225 -16.32 8.78 11.35
N PHE A 226 -16.06 8.57 10.06
CA PHE A 226 -16.70 9.37 9.00
C PHE A 226 -18.21 9.14 8.94
N ALA A 227 -18.68 7.91 9.06
CA ALA A 227 -20.10 7.60 9.07
C ALA A 227 -20.80 8.25 10.28
N ALA A 228 -20.20 8.22 11.47
CA ALA A 228 -20.71 8.90 12.67
C ALA A 228 -20.80 10.42 12.48
N SER A 229 -19.79 11.03 11.83
CA SER A 229 -19.82 12.46 11.49
C SER A 229 -20.96 12.81 10.52
N CYS A 230 -21.18 11.96 9.50
CA CYS A 230 -22.29 12.11 8.55
C CYS A 230 -23.65 11.98 9.24
N TYR A 231 -23.79 11.01 10.15
CA TYR A 231 -25.00 10.84 10.96
C TYR A 231 -25.29 12.07 11.81
N ALA A 232 -24.30 12.57 12.56
CA ALA A 232 -24.45 13.73 13.40
C ALA A 232 -24.91 14.98 12.62
N ILE A 233 -24.33 15.19 11.42
CA ILE A 233 -24.73 16.29 10.53
C ILE A 233 -26.11 16.05 9.93
N GLY A 234 -26.45 14.82 9.58
CA GLY A 234 -27.79 14.45 9.11
C GLY A 234 -28.87 14.74 10.13
N VAL A 235 -28.65 14.34 11.39
CA VAL A 235 -29.55 14.65 12.51
C VAL A 235 -29.68 16.16 12.74
N ARG A 236 -28.53 16.88 12.72
CA ARG A 236 -28.55 18.36 12.86
C ARG A 236 -29.35 19.02 11.74
N LYS A 237 -29.20 18.56 10.50
CA LYS A 237 -29.96 19.07 9.35
C LYS A 237 -31.46 18.81 9.49
N ASN A 238 -31.86 17.58 9.85
CA ASN A 238 -33.26 17.23 10.09
C ASN A 238 -33.89 18.11 11.17
N ARG A 239 -33.14 18.42 12.23
CA ARG A 239 -33.59 19.37 13.26
C ARG A 239 -33.77 20.78 12.74
N GLN A 240 -32.89 21.28 11.89
CA GLN A 240 -33.02 22.59 11.25
C GLN A 240 -34.27 22.65 10.33
N GLU A 241 -34.67 21.53 9.77
CA GLU A 241 -35.90 21.36 8.98
C GLU A 241 -37.15 21.14 9.87
N GLY A 242 -37.02 21.19 11.18
CA GLY A 242 -38.14 21.02 12.13
C GLY A 242 -38.59 19.57 12.35
N LYS A 243 -37.84 18.58 11.90
CA LYS A 243 -38.16 17.16 12.10
C LYS A 243 -37.91 16.72 13.55
N PRO A 244 -38.75 15.82 14.11
CA PRO A 244 -38.59 15.33 15.47
C PRO A 244 -37.34 14.41 15.57
N LEU A 245 -36.69 14.42 16.74
CA LEU A 245 -35.47 13.66 17.01
C LEU A 245 -35.71 12.14 17.13
N GLY A 246 -36.88 11.72 17.63
CA GLY A 246 -37.18 10.32 17.94
C GLY A 246 -36.96 9.35 16.76
N PRO A 247 -37.50 9.62 15.56
CA PRO A 247 -37.27 8.79 14.39
C PRO A 247 -35.80 8.70 13.97
N ASP A 248 -35.03 9.80 14.10
CA ASP A 248 -33.61 9.81 13.75
C ASP A 248 -32.80 8.95 14.71
N LEU A 249 -33.08 9.04 16.01
CA LEU A 249 -32.41 8.21 17.03
C LEU A 249 -32.76 6.74 16.85
N TYR A 250 -34.02 6.42 16.56
CA TYR A 250 -34.44 5.03 16.25
C TYR A 250 -33.73 4.46 15.03
N ARG A 251 -33.65 5.21 13.92
CA ARG A 251 -32.91 4.80 12.71
C ARG A 251 -31.43 4.61 13.00
N GLY A 252 -30.80 5.48 13.80
CA GLY A 252 -29.41 5.32 14.24
C GLY A 252 -29.21 4.06 15.08
N LEU A 253 -30.12 3.77 16.02
CA LEU A 253 -30.08 2.56 16.83
C LEU A 253 -30.20 1.29 15.96
N LEU A 254 -31.13 1.28 15.01
CA LEU A 254 -31.25 0.18 14.06
C LEU A 254 -29.96 -0.03 13.26
N ALA A 255 -29.32 1.04 12.81
CA ALA A 255 -28.05 0.95 12.10
C ALA A 255 -26.94 0.35 12.98
N LEU A 256 -26.87 0.72 14.26
CA LEU A 256 -25.91 0.15 15.22
C LEU A 256 -26.17 -1.32 15.56
N LEU A 257 -27.40 -1.81 15.39
CA LEU A 257 -27.71 -3.23 15.58
C LEU A 257 -27.20 -4.12 14.44
N PHE A 258 -26.90 -3.56 13.26
CA PHE A 258 -26.41 -4.35 12.13
C PHE A 258 -25.13 -5.14 12.41
N PRO A 259 -24.05 -4.55 12.95
CA PRO A 259 -22.86 -5.29 13.32
C PRO A 259 -23.13 -6.39 14.37
N VAL A 260 -24.00 -6.11 15.35
CA VAL A 260 -24.35 -7.08 16.40
C VAL A 260 -25.09 -8.29 15.82
N VAL A 261 -25.93 -8.09 14.82
CA VAL A 261 -26.64 -9.17 14.11
C VAL A 261 -25.69 -9.98 13.25
N PHE A 262 -24.64 -9.33 12.71
CA PHE A 262 -23.68 -9.93 11.77
C PHE A 262 -22.47 -10.57 12.48
N TYR A 263 -22.10 -10.11 13.69
CA TYR A 263 -20.94 -10.59 14.44
C TYR A 263 -20.88 -12.12 14.62
N PRO A 264 -22.00 -12.82 14.97
CA PRO A 264 -21.96 -14.26 15.13
C PRO A 264 -21.67 -15.04 13.85
N PHE A 265 -21.80 -14.40 12.68
CA PHE A 265 -21.39 -14.99 11.40
C PHE A 265 -19.86 -15.01 11.25
N LEU A 266 -19.20 -13.98 11.76
CA LEU A 266 -17.74 -13.86 11.74
C LEU A 266 -17.07 -14.81 12.74
N ASP A 267 -17.74 -15.08 13.86
CA ASP A 267 -17.22 -15.92 14.96
C ASP A 267 -17.49 -17.43 14.77
N GLY A 268 -18.16 -17.82 13.68
CA GLY A 268 -18.44 -19.25 13.36
C GLY A 268 -19.34 -19.97 14.36
N GLY A 269 -19.80 -19.28 15.42
CA GLY A 269 -20.55 -19.88 16.54
C GLY A 269 -22.01 -20.20 16.28
N LEU A 270 -22.59 -19.72 15.17
CA LEU A 270 -23.99 -19.92 14.81
C LEU A 270 -24.15 -20.61 13.46
N GLY A 271 -25.06 -21.56 13.37
CA GLY A 271 -25.39 -22.18 12.10
C GLY A 271 -25.90 -21.15 11.07
N MET A 272 -25.55 -21.34 9.79
CA MET A 272 -25.94 -20.45 8.67
C MET A 272 -27.46 -20.12 8.67
N LEU A 273 -28.31 -21.05 9.15
CA LEU A 273 -29.75 -20.86 9.24
C LEU A 273 -30.13 -19.79 10.28
N GLU A 274 -29.48 -19.79 11.43
CA GLU A 274 -29.77 -18.84 12.52
C GLU A 274 -29.39 -17.41 12.14
N VAL A 275 -28.22 -17.24 11.52
CA VAL A 275 -27.78 -15.97 10.96
C VAL A 275 -28.74 -15.48 9.89
N GLY A 276 -29.16 -16.38 8.99
CA GLY A 276 -30.15 -16.08 7.95
C GLY A 276 -31.49 -15.60 8.51
N VAL A 277 -31.98 -16.24 9.58
CA VAL A 277 -33.24 -15.84 10.25
C VAL A 277 -33.09 -14.49 10.94
N LYS A 278 -32.00 -14.26 11.67
CA LYS A 278 -31.74 -12.97 12.34
C LYS A 278 -31.64 -11.81 11.32
N LEU A 279 -30.93 -12.05 10.22
CA LEU A 279 -30.81 -11.06 9.14
C LEU A 279 -32.17 -10.80 8.46
N ALA A 280 -32.96 -11.85 8.19
CA ALA A 280 -34.28 -11.71 7.60
C ALA A 280 -35.21 -10.90 8.51
N VAL A 281 -35.24 -11.19 9.82
CA VAL A 281 -36.03 -10.43 10.81
C VAL A 281 -35.58 -8.97 10.84
N TYR A 282 -34.27 -8.72 10.88
CA TYR A 282 -33.70 -7.37 10.88
C TYR A 282 -34.12 -6.58 9.62
N LEU A 283 -33.99 -7.17 8.43
CA LEU A 283 -34.38 -6.55 7.17
C LEU A 283 -35.89 -6.24 7.11
N VAL A 284 -36.75 -7.17 7.60
CA VAL A 284 -38.20 -6.95 7.67
C VAL A 284 -38.55 -5.81 8.63
N VAL A 285 -37.87 -5.71 9.78
CA VAL A 285 -38.05 -4.60 10.72
C VAL A 285 -37.70 -3.28 10.09
N ILE A 286 -36.55 -3.18 9.44
CA ILE A 286 -36.10 -1.94 8.78
C ILE A 286 -37.06 -1.56 7.65
N GLU A 287 -37.46 -2.50 6.79
CA GLU A 287 -38.36 -2.23 5.65
C GLU A 287 -39.74 -1.74 6.11
N LYS A 288 -40.23 -2.24 7.25
CA LYS A 288 -41.53 -1.80 7.79
C LYS A 288 -41.48 -0.48 8.57
N THR A 289 -40.33 -0.12 9.12
CA THR A 289 -40.20 1.02 10.05
C THR A 289 -39.44 2.21 9.47
N THR A 290 -38.81 2.06 8.31
CA THR A 290 -38.02 3.09 7.67
C THR A 290 -38.33 3.19 6.18
N ASP A 291 -37.69 4.13 5.49
CA ASP A 291 -37.79 4.30 4.03
C ASP A 291 -36.88 3.28 3.26
N PHE A 292 -36.39 2.26 3.93
CA PHE A 292 -35.59 1.20 3.34
C PHE A 292 -36.43 0.31 2.44
N SER A 293 -35.88 -0.06 1.28
CA SER A 293 -36.53 -1.00 0.36
C SER A 293 -35.56 -2.09 -0.07
N PHE A 294 -35.81 -3.30 0.39
CA PHE A 294 -35.03 -4.48 0.03
C PHE A 294 -35.04 -4.73 -1.50
N ARG A 295 -36.17 -4.46 -2.15
CA ARG A 295 -36.27 -4.57 -3.63
C ARG A 295 -35.32 -3.60 -4.34
N GLN A 296 -35.12 -2.38 -3.79
CA GLN A 296 -34.20 -1.42 -4.35
C GLN A 296 -32.76 -1.85 -4.17
N VAL A 297 -32.40 -2.40 -3.00
CA VAL A 297 -31.07 -3.00 -2.75
C VAL A 297 -30.79 -4.12 -3.73
N LEU A 298 -31.73 -5.07 -3.87
CA LEU A 298 -31.56 -6.19 -4.78
C LEU A 298 -31.44 -5.75 -6.24
N ARG A 299 -32.22 -4.75 -6.66
CA ARG A 299 -32.14 -4.20 -8.00
C ARG A 299 -30.80 -3.48 -8.26
N SER A 300 -30.32 -2.70 -7.28
CA SER A 300 -29.02 -2.02 -7.37
C SER A 300 -27.87 -3.03 -7.32
N ALA A 301 -27.96 -4.05 -6.48
CA ALA A 301 -27.01 -5.17 -6.44
C ALA A 301 -26.96 -5.91 -7.79
N GLY A 302 -28.11 -6.20 -8.39
CA GLY A 302 -28.17 -6.84 -9.71
C GLY A 302 -27.55 -5.98 -10.82
N ARG A 303 -27.80 -4.65 -10.80
CA ARG A 303 -27.17 -3.73 -11.77
C ARG A 303 -25.67 -3.55 -11.51
N GLY A 304 -25.25 -3.53 -10.26
CA GLY A 304 -23.87 -3.42 -9.81
C GLY A 304 -23.18 -4.77 -9.57
N PHE A 305 -23.76 -5.88 -10.03
CA PHE A 305 -23.26 -7.23 -9.75
C PHE A 305 -21.76 -7.36 -10.03
N TRP A 306 -21.33 -6.97 -11.21
CA TRP A 306 -19.93 -7.05 -11.59
C TRP A 306 -19.02 -6.12 -10.76
N ALA A 307 -19.54 -4.97 -10.32
CA ALA A 307 -18.80 -4.08 -9.43
C ALA A 307 -18.64 -4.65 -8.01
N LEU A 308 -19.63 -5.39 -7.52
CA LEU A 308 -19.61 -6.01 -6.19
C LEU A 308 -18.82 -7.33 -6.17
N VAL A 309 -18.86 -8.08 -7.26
CA VAL A 309 -18.09 -9.34 -7.38
C VAL A 309 -16.59 -9.07 -7.38
N PHE A 310 -16.14 -7.93 -7.91
CA PHE A 310 -14.72 -7.64 -8.03
C PHE A 310 -13.96 -7.68 -6.68
N PRO A 311 -14.31 -6.87 -5.65
CA PRO A 311 -13.62 -6.94 -4.37
C PRO A 311 -13.70 -8.32 -3.72
N VAL A 312 -14.85 -9.00 -3.86
CA VAL A 312 -15.06 -10.36 -3.32
C VAL A 312 -14.17 -11.38 -4.03
N ALA A 313 -14.02 -11.28 -5.35
CA ALA A 313 -13.17 -12.17 -6.12
C ALA A 313 -11.69 -11.96 -5.80
N ILE A 314 -11.24 -10.71 -5.68
CA ILE A 314 -9.85 -10.38 -5.34
C ILE A 314 -9.51 -10.82 -3.92
N LEU A 315 -10.23 -10.29 -2.93
CA LEU A 315 -9.93 -10.56 -1.52
C LEU A 315 -10.28 -11.98 -1.12
N GLY A 316 -11.42 -12.49 -1.59
CA GLY A 316 -11.81 -13.89 -1.36
C GLY A 316 -10.86 -14.89 -2.00
N GLY A 317 -10.26 -14.57 -3.15
CA GLY A 317 -9.25 -15.40 -3.78
C GLY A 317 -7.91 -15.37 -3.05
N ILE A 318 -7.47 -14.19 -2.57
CA ILE A 318 -6.25 -14.05 -1.77
C ILE A 318 -6.40 -14.80 -0.44
N TYR A 319 -7.42 -14.48 0.36
CA TYR A 319 -7.62 -15.11 1.68
C TYR A 319 -8.10 -16.55 1.60
N GLY A 320 -8.68 -16.96 0.48
CA GLY A 320 -9.03 -18.36 0.20
C GLY A 320 -7.85 -19.19 -0.30
N GLY A 321 -6.64 -18.61 -0.44
CA GLY A 321 -5.45 -19.31 -0.91
C GLY A 321 -5.51 -19.74 -2.38
N ILE A 322 -6.40 -19.13 -3.19
CA ILE A 322 -6.56 -19.46 -4.62
C ILE A 322 -5.43 -18.82 -5.45
N TYR A 323 -5.00 -17.61 -5.07
CA TYR A 323 -3.91 -16.88 -5.71
C TYR A 323 -3.24 -15.90 -4.76
N ILE A 324 -1.97 -15.62 -5.04
CA ILE A 324 -1.18 -14.61 -4.32
C ILE A 324 -1.52 -13.19 -4.80
N ALA A 325 -1.04 -12.17 -4.08
CA ALA A 325 -1.34 -10.76 -4.38
C ALA A 325 -1.04 -10.35 -5.83
N VAL A 326 0.04 -10.88 -6.44
CA VAL A 326 0.43 -10.57 -7.83
C VAL A 326 -0.53 -11.18 -8.85
N GLU A 327 -0.92 -12.41 -8.64
CA GLU A 327 -1.90 -13.11 -9.50
C GLU A 327 -3.27 -12.43 -9.40
N ALA A 328 -3.67 -12.03 -8.18
CA ALA A 328 -4.87 -11.23 -7.94
C ALA A 328 -4.82 -9.91 -8.71
N ALA A 329 -3.66 -9.24 -8.74
CA ALA A 329 -3.47 -8.01 -9.49
C ALA A 329 -3.60 -8.23 -11.01
N ALA A 330 -3.00 -9.30 -11.54
CA ALA A 330 -3.14 -9.67 -12.95
C ALA A 330 -4.61 -9.98 -13.31
N PHE A 331 -5.27 -10.79 -12.49
CA PHE A 331 -6.70 -11.08 -12.65
C PHE A 331 -7.54 -9.80 -12.62
N SER A 332 -7.21 -8.84 -11.74
CA SER A 332 -7.94 -7.57 -11.60
C SER A 332 -7.96 -6.75 -12.88
N VAL A 333 -6.82 -6.69 -13.62
CA VAL A 333 -6.74 -5.96 -14.90
C VAL A 333 -7.62 -6.60 -15.96
N VAL A 334 -7.52 -7.94 -16.10
CA VAL A 334 -8.32 -8.70 -17.07
C VAL A 334 -9.81 -8.51 -16.76
N TYR A 335 -10.20 -8.64 -15.50
CA TYR A 335 -11.57 -8.44 -15.05
C TYR A 335 -12.08 -7.03 -15.36
N ALA A 336 -11.30 -6.00 -15.01
CA ALA A 336 -11.67 -4.60 -15.24
C ALA A 336 -11.92 -4.33 -16.74
N VAL A 337 -11.02 -4.79 -17.60
CA VAL A 337 -11.15 -4.63 -19.06
C VAL A 337 -12.37 -5.39 -19.60
N LEU A 338 -12.55 -6.65 -19.18
CA LEU A 338 -13.71 -7.44 -19.61
C LEU A 338 -15.03 -6.78 -19.21
N VAL A 339 -15.13 -6.32 -17.97
CA VAL A 339 -16.36 -5.71 -17.46
C VAL A 339 -16.64 -4.36 -18.15
N GLU A 340 -15.66 -3.46 -18.20
CA GLU A 340 -15.92 -2.09 -18.69
C GLU A 340 -16.00 -1.99 -20.21
N VAL A 341 -15.27 -2.84 -20.95
CA VAL A 341 -15.29 -2.79 -22.42
C VAL A 341 -16.42 -3.66 -23.00
N PHE A 342 -16.59 -4.91 -22.51
CA PHE A 342 -17.50 -5.86 -23.15
C PHE A 342 -18.86 -5.94 -22.47
N ILE A 343 -18.94 -5.85 -21.14
CA ILE A 343 -20.21 -5.98 -20.39
C ILE A 343 -20.89 -4.62 -20.26
N HIS A 344 -20.21 -3.62 -19.69
CA HIS A 344 -20.76 -2.27 -19.51
C HIS A 344 -20.69 -1.45 -20.79
N ARG A 345 -19.71 -1.72 -21.64
CA ARG A 345 -19.44 -0.97 -22.89
C ARG A 345 -19.24 0.52 -22.63
N ALA A 346 -18.68 0.84 -21.47
CA ALA A 346 -18.42 2.20 -21.02
C ALA A 346 -17.11 2.75 -21.59
N LEU A 347 -16.13 1.87 -21.86
CA LEU A 347 -14.83 2.21 -22.39
C LEU A 347 -14.58 1.52 -23.74
N THR A 348 -13.78 2.18 -24.58
CA THR A 348 -13.23 1.57 -25.79
C THR A 348 -11.83 1.00 -25.52
N MET A 349 -11.37 0.07 -26.37
CA MET A 349 -10.00 -0.46 -26.25
C MET A 349 -8.94 0.65 -26.39
N ARG A 350 -9.23 1.75 -27.08
CA ARG A 350 -8.33 2.91 -27.16
C ARG A 350 -8.20 3.64 -25.82
N ASP A 351 -9.29 3.73 -25.07
CA ASP A 351 -9.28 4.33 -23.73
C ASP A 351 -8.47 3.47 -22.77
N VAL A 352 -8.59 2.14 -22.86
CA VAL A 352 -7.79 1.18 -22.09
C VAL A 352 -6.29 1.32 -22.40
N LEU A 353 -5.92 1.41 -23.68
CA LEU A 353 -4.52 1.66 -24.08
C LEU A 353 -4.01 3.01 -23.57
N GLY A 354 -4.88 4.03 -23.51
CA GLY A 354 -4.57 5.31 -22.88
C GLY A 354 -4.22 5.16 -21.40
N VAL A 355 -5.02 4.39 -20.66
CA VAL A 355 -4.77 4.07 -19.25
C VAL A 355 -3.44 3.34 -19.09
N PHE A 356 -3.17 2.34 -19.89
CA PHE A 356 -1.93 1.56 -19.84
C PHE A 356 -0.70 2.44 -20.05
N ARG A 357 -0.78 3.37 -21.01
CA ARG A 357 0.31 4.33 -21.26
C ARG A 357 0.54 5.25 -20.05
N GLU A 358 -0.50 5.79 -19.45
CA GLU A 358 -0.39 6.66 -18.27
C GLU A 358 0.19 5.90 -17.07
N THR A 359 -0.28 4.67 -16.84
CA THR A 359 0.23 3.80 -15.77
C THR A 359 1.69 3.42 -16.00
N GLY A 360 2.08 3.15 -17.26
CA GLY A 360 3.47 2.86 -17.61
C GLY A 360 4.42 4.03 -17.32
N VAL A 361 4.00 5.27 -17.58
CA VAL A 361 4.77 6.47 -17.23
C VAL A 361 4.90 6.62 -15.71
N PHE A 362 3.81 6.40 -14.98
CA PHE A 362 3.83 6.43 -13.51
C PHE A 362 4.76 5.36 -12.95
N LEU A 363 4.66 4.12 -13.43
CA LEU A 363 5.52 3.02 -13.02
C LEU A 363 7.00 3.32 -13.27
N GLY A 364 7.35 3.84 -14.46
CA GLY A 364 8.72 4.22 -14.78
C GLY A 364 9.30 5.23 -13.78
N SER A 365 8.50 6.23 -13.39
CA SER A 365 8.92 7.19 -12.36
C SER A 365 9.08 6.56 -10.97
N LEU A 366 8.17 5.64 -10.60
CA LEU A 366 8.23 4.91 -9.34
C LEU A 366 9.49 4.04 -9.23
N LEU A 367 9.80 3.28 -10.28
CA LEU A 367 10.98 2.40 -10.31
C LEU A 367 12.28 3.19 -10.14
N VAL A 368 12.40 4.36 -10.77
CA VAL A 368 13.59 5.22 -10.62
C VAL A 368 13.73 5.71 -9.17
N ILE A 369 12.63 6.13 -8.54
CA ILE A 369 12.63 6.53 -7.13
C ILE A 369 13.11 5.36 -6.25
N MET A 370 12.58 4.17 -6.50
CA MET A 370 12.83 2.99 -5.69
C MET A 370 14.30 2.53 -5.80
N VAL A 371 14.87 2.48 -7.01
CA VAL A 371 16.31 2.19 -7.19
C VAL A 371 17.18 3.17 -6.41
N ALA A 372 16.89 4.46 -6.51
CA ALA A 372 17.64 5.48 -5.81
C ALA A 372 17.53 5.36 -4.28
N ALA A 373 16.34 5.05 -3.79
CA ALA A 373 16.07 4.94 -2.35
C ALA A 373 16.69 3.67 -1.74
N LEU A 374 16.57 2.52 -2.40
CA LEU A 374 17.20 1.27 -1.94
C LEU A 374 18.74 1.36 -1.99
N SER A 375 19.28 2.08 -2.97
CA SER A 375 20.72 2.37 -2.98
C SER A 375 21.15 3.32 -1.86
N PHE A 376 20.26 4.24 -1.43
CA PHE A 376 20.53 5.08 -0.27
C PHE A 376 20.45 4.28 1.05
N GLU A 377 19.52 3.34 1.14
CA GLU A 377 19.42 2.40 2.27
C GLU A 377 20.73 1.64 2.47
N GLU A 378 21.28 1.06 1.40
CA GLU A 378 22.57 0.35 1.46
C GLU A 378 23.72 1.25 1.91
N PHE A 379 23.73 2.54 1.50
CA PHE A 379 24.68 3.51 2.04
C PHE A 379 24.49 3.69 3.55
N LEU A 380 23.24 3.75 4.04
CA LEU A 380 22.95 3.91 5.47
C LEU A 380 23.41 2.67 6.25
N GLU A 381 23.18 1.46 5.72
CA GLU A 381 23.66 0.19 6.29
C GLU A 381 25.20 0.13 6.32
N ALA A 382 25.85 0.41 5.19
CA ALA A 382 27.31 0.44 5.10
C ALA A 382 27.96 1.44 6.07
N ARG A 383 27.18 2.41 6.56
CA ARG A 383 27.59 3.42 7.55
C ARG A 383 27.09 3.13 8.95
N ASP A 384 26.44 2.00 9.15
CA ASP A 384 25.89 1.60 10.45
C ASP A 384 24.92 2.63 11.07
N VAL A 385 24.28 3.43 10.19
CA VAL A 385 23.36 4.50 10.62
C VAL A 385 22.15 3.93 11.38
N PRO A 386 21.52 2.82 10.96
CA PRO A 386 20.42 2.21 11.72
C PRO A 386 20.82 1.86 13.15
N HIS A 387 21.95 1.19 13.35
CA HIS A 387 22.46 0.87 14.69
C HIS A 387 22.79 2.10 15.55
N MET A 388 23.40 3.11 14.95
CA MET A 388 23.66 4.37 15.66
C MET A 388 22.35 5.04 16.12
N LEU A 389 21.32 5.00 15.28
CA LEU A 389 19.99 5.54 15.64
C LEU A 389 19.33 4.72 16.75
N VAL A 390 19.40 3.40 16.67
CA VAL A 390 18.89 2.50 17.73
C VAL A 390 19.56 2.82 19.06
N GLN A 391 20.91 2.84 19.11
CA GLN A 391 21.66 3.16 20.33
C GLN A 391 21.34 4.55 20.87
N TRP A 392 21.13 5.52 19.99
CA TRP A 392 20.77 6.89 20.39
C TRP A 392 19.38 6.93 21.05
N ILE A 393 18.40 6.19 20.48
CA ILE A 393 17.04 6.10 21.02
C ILE A 393 17.02 5.29 22.33
N GLU A 394 17.76 4.18 22.41
CA GLU A 394 17.93 3.39 23.64
C GLU A 394 18.55 4.25 24.76
N GLY A 395 19.54 5.08 24.42
CA GLY A 395 20.14 6.04 25.36
C GLY A 395 19.16 7.07 25.92
N MET A 396 18.03 7.32 25.23
CA MET A 396 16.95 8.18 25.71
C MET A 396 15.99 7.46 26.68
N ASN A 397 16.08 6.13 26.83
CA ASN A 397 15.14 5.30 27.59
C ASN A 397 13.67 5.59 27.27
N LEU A 398 13.35 5.69 25.96
CA LEU A 398 11.99 5.92 25.52
C LEU A 398 11.17 4.62 25.64
N GLU A 399 10.01 4.74 26.26
CA GLU A 399 9.01 3.67 26.21
C GLU A 399 8.43 3.54 24.79
N PRO A 400 8.02 2.35 24.33
CA PRO A 400 7.48 2.13 22.97
C PRO A 400 6.39 3.12 22.58
N TRP A 401 5.48 3.48 23.51
CA TRP A 401 4.41 4.44 23.24
C TRP A 401 4.92 5.87 23.00
N GLN A 402 6.04 6.26 23.65
CA GLN A 402 6.66 7.59 23.45
C GLN A 402 7.32 7.66 22.08
N PHE A 403 7.99 6.58 21.68
CA PHE A 403 8.57 6.45 20.35
C PHE A 403 7.49 6.55 19.28
N LEU A 404 6.37 5.81 19.41
CA LEU A 404 5.26 5.90 18.48
C LEU A 404 4.65 7.30 18.41
N LEU A 405 4.57 8.02 19.52
CA LEU A 405 4.11 9.41 19.52
C LEU A 405 5.07 10.34 18.74
N LEU A 406 6.38 10.16 18.94
CA LEU A 406 7.41 10.92 18.21
C LEU A 406 7.33 10.61 16.71
N VAL A 407 7.27 9.33 16.34
CA VAL A 407 7.14 8.87 14.95
C VAL A 407 5.88 9.43 14.30
N ASN A 408 4.74 9.38 14.98
CA ASN A 408 3.50 9.99 14.49
C ASN A 408 3.69 11.47 14.16
N GLY A 409 4.37 12.23 15.02
CA GLY A 409 4.66 13.65 14.77
C GLY A 409 5.58 13.85 13.57
N VAL A 410 6.64 13.07 13.46
CA VAL A 410 7.61 13.13 12.33
C VAL A 410 6.92 12.75 11.02
N LEU A 411 6.19 11.63 10.98
CA LEU A 411 5.53 11.15 9.77
C LEU A 411 4.41 12.08 9.29
N LEU A 412 3.70 12.74 10.18
CA LEU A 412 2.75 13.79 9.79
C LEU A 412 3.47 14.95 9.08
N LEU A 413 4.61 15.41 9.61
CA LEU A 413 5.40 16.47 8.98
C LEU A 413 5.96 16.03 7.63
N VAL A 414 6.46 14.80 7.53
CA VAL A 414 6.95 14.20 6.29
C VAL A 414 5.83 14.10 5.25
N GLY A 415 4.68 13.54 5.62
CA GLY A 415 3.53 13.37 4.74
C GLY A 415 2.93 14.70 4.24
N MET A 416 3.14 15.81 4.99
CA MET A 416 2.80 17.15 4.51
C MET A 416 3.68 17.62 3.35
N ALA A 417 4.92 17.12 3.25
CA ALA A 417 5.94 17.62 2.35
C ALA A 417 6.15 16.74 1.12
N MET A 418 5.95 15.44 1.23
CA MET A 418 6.26 14.47 0.18
C MET A 418 5.15 13.41 0.03
N ASP A 419 5.19 12.66 -1.07
CA ASP A 419 4.25 11.58 -1.33
C ASP A 419 4.55 10.34 -0.45
N ILE A 420 3.52 9.49 -0.26
CA ILE A 420 3.60 8.31 0.61
C ILE A 420 4.70 7.35 0.18
N LEU A 421 4.81 7.09 -1.12
CA LEU A 421 5.76 6.11 -1.65
C LEU A 421 7.19 6.55 -1.40
N SER A 422 7.51 7.82 -1.73
CA SER A 422 8.83 8.40 -1.46
C SER A 422 9.13 8.48 0.04
N ALA A 423 8.13 8.80 0.87
CA ALA A 423 8.29 8.82 2.32
C ALA A 423 8.61 7.43 2.87
N MET A 424 7.94 6.38 2.35
CA MET A 424 8.22 5.00 2.75
C MET A 424 9.65 4.59 2.42
N PHE A 425 10.10 4.85 1.18
CA PHE A 425 11.45 4.48 0.75
C PHE A 425 12.57 5.14 1.56
N VAL A 426 12.33 6.32 2.12
CA VAL A 426 13.33 7.05 2.90
C VAL A 426 13.24 6.73 4.39
N PHE A 427 12.02 6.67 4.94
CA PHE A 427 11.84 6.64 6.40
C PHE A 427 11.60 5.24 6.96
N VAL A 428 11.11 4.27 6.17
CA VAL A 428 10.94 2.89 6.68
C VAL A 428 12.29 2.28 7.04
N PRO A 429 13.33 2.32 6.18
CA PRO A 429 14.64 1.77 6.53
C PRO A 429 15.28 2.42 7.77
N LEU A 430 14.96 3.67 8.05
CA LEU A 430 15.48 4.40 9.21
C LEU A 430 14.72 4.11 10.49
N LEU A 431 13.39 3.95 10.42
CA LEU A 431 12.53 3.86 11.59
C LEU A 431 12.13 2.43 11.98
N ALA A 432 12.06 1.51 10.99
CA ALA A 432 11.67 0.12 11.26
C ALA A 432 12.65 -0.63 12.15
N PRO A 433 14.00 -0.50 11.98
CA PRO A 433 14.96 -1.13 12.90
C PRO A 433 14.76 -0.68 14.35
N ILE A 434 14.48 0.62 14.57
CA ILE A 434 14.24 1.19 15.89
C ILE A 434 12.93 0.64 16.48
N ALA A 435 11.88 0.56 15.67
CA ALA A 435 10.60 0.02 16.10
C ALA A 435 10.73 -1.44 16.54
N ASN A 436 11.47 -2.25 15.77
CA ASN A 436 11.76 -3.65 16.12
C ASN A 436 12.58 -3.76 17.40
N ALA A 437 13.64 -2.96 17.59
CA ALA A 437 14.44 -2.95 18.80
C ALA A 437 13.61 -2.60 20.06
N LEU A 438 12.56 -1.79 19.91
CA LEU A 438 11.60 -1.47 20.97
C LEU A 438 10.47 -2.51 21.12
N GLY A 439 10.50 -3.63 20.39
CA GLY A 439 9.50 -4.69 20.46
C GLY A 439 8.15 -4.32 19.83
N ILE A 440 8.12 -3.36 18.90
CA ILE A 440 6.90 -2.98 18.18
C ILE A 440 6.74 -3.92 16.97
N ASP A 441 5.58 -4.56 16.87
CA ASP A 441 5.25 -5.46 15.76
C ASP A 441 5.42 -4.77 14.40
N PRO A 442 6.19 -5.34 13.45
CA PRO A 442 6.46 -4.72 12.15
C PRO A 442 5.22 -4.45 11.29
N ILE A 443 4.19 -5.31 11.39
CA ILE A 443 2.92 -5.12 10.68
C ILE A 443 2.17 -3.92 11.28
N HIS A 444 2.11 -3.86 12.62
CA HIS A 444 1.51 -2.75 13.34
C HIS A 444 2.18 -1.42 12.99
N PHE A 445 3.52 -1.40 12.98
CA PHE A 445 4.29 -0.23 12.60
C PHE A 445 4.01 0.20 11.16
N GLY A 446 3.94 -0.75 10.22
CA GLY A 446 3.58 -0.47 8.82
C GLY A 446 2.21 0.17 8.66
N ILE A 447 1.23 -0.32 9.38
CA ILE A 447 -0.13 0.26 9.38
C ILE A 447 -0.12 1.68 9.96
N ILE A 448 0.56 1.91 11.09
CA ILE A 448 0.69 3.26 11.67
C ILE A 448 1.36 4.20 10.67
N PHE A 449 2.40 3.74 10.01
CA PHE A 449 3.13 4.49 9.00
C PHE A 449 2.21 4.95 7.85
N ILE A 450 1.43 4.02 7.29
CA ILE A 450 0.50 4.29 6.18
C ILE A 450 -0.61 5.25 6.61
N VAL A 451 -1.21 5.05 7.79
CA VAL A 451 -2.27 5.93 8.32
C VAL A 451 -1.77 7.37 8.53
N ASN A 452 -0.54 7.53 9.06
CA ASN A 452 0.07 8.85 9.24
C ASN A 452 0.27 9.60 7.93
N LEU A 453 0.88 8.94 6.97
CA LEU A 453 1.16 9.56 5.67
C LEU A 453 -0.12 9.90 4.91
N GLU A 454 -1.18 9.10 5.09
CA GLU A 454 -2.50 9.40 4.54
C GLU A 454 -3.10 10.69 5.11
N ILE A 455 -2.95 10.92 6.41
CA ILE A 455 -3.34 12.19 7.03
C ILE A 455 -2.48 13.34 6.50
N GLY A 456 -1.19 13.06 6.27
CA GLY A 456 -0.26 13.99 5.63
C GLY A 456 -0.75 14.45 4.25
N TYR A 457 -1.33 13.56 3.44
CA TYR A 457 -1.92 13.90 2.13
C TYR A 457 -3.05 14.91 2.19
N LEU A 458 -3.69 15.07 3.32
CA LEU A 458 -4.75 16.04 3.58
C LEU A 458 -4.24 17.31 4.25
N THR A 459 -2.95 17.35 4.64
CA THR A 459 -2.40 18.42 5.48
C THR A 459 -1.51 19.36 4.66
N PRO A 460 -1.68 20.71 4.75
CA PRO A 460 -0.81 21.66 4.08
C PRO A 460 0.63 21.58 4.65
N PRO A 461 1.71 21.94 3.88
CA PRO A 461 1.68 22.82 2.72
C PRO A 461 1.42 22.15 1.38
N VAL A 462 1.86 20.89 1.16
CA VAL A 462 1.66 20.22 -0.13
C VAL A 462 0.33 19.48 -0.16
N GLY A 463 0.16 18.42 0.63
CA GLY A 463 -1.07 17.65 0.73
C GLY A 463 -1.66 17.23 -0.62
N LEU A 464 -1.18 16.13 -1.20
CA LEU A 464 -1.52 15.73 -2.58
C LEU A 464 -3.04 15.70 -2.83
N ASN A 465 -3.81 15.13 -1.90
CA ASN A 465 -5.28 15.06 -2.03
C ASN A 465 -5.95 16.45 -1.97
N LEU A 466 -5.33 17.43 -1.31
CA LEU A 466 -5.84 18.81 -1.31
C LEU A 466 -5.73 19.43 -2.71
N PHE A 467 -4.64 19.20 -3.42
CA PHE A 467 -4.45 19.69 -4.79
C PHE A 467 -5.40 19.01 -5.76
N VAL A 468 -5.52 17.67 -5.66
CA VAL A 468 -6.47 16.89 -6.47
C VAL A 468 -7.89 17.41 -6.26
N ALA A 469 -8.31 17.58 -5.01
CA ALA A 469 -9.63 18.08 -4.67
C ALA A 469 -9.83 19.56 -5.06
N SER A 470 -8.80 20.40 -4.92
CA SER A 470 -8.83 21.80 -5.35
C SER A 470 -9.11 21.93 -6.86
N THR A 471 -8.46 21.08 -7.65
CA THR A 471 -8.65 21.00 -9.10
C THR A 471 -10.01 20.40 -9.45
N LEU A 472 -10.40 19.30 -8.80
CA LEU A 472 -11.65 18.58 -9.06
C LEU A 472 -12.89 19.45 -8.77
N PHE A 473 -12.88 20.16 -7.63
CA PHE A 473 -14.03 20.97 -7.19
C PHE A 473 -13.93 22.42 -7.66
N GLU A 474 -12.89 22.78 -8.41
CA GLU A 474 -12.65 24.15 -8.89
C GLU A 474 -12.68 25.20 -7.75
N ARG A 475 -12.11 24.85 -6.59
CA ARG A 475 -12.05 25.69 -5.41
C ARG A 475 -10.62 25.98 -5.00
N PRO A 476 -10.31 27.19 -4.52
CA PRO A 476 -8.95 27.53 -4.11
C PRO A 476 -8.50 26.66 -2.93
N LEU A 477 -7.20 26.39 -2.86
CA LEU A 477 -6.59 25.53 -1.84
C LEU A 477 -6.97 25.94 -0.41
N GLY A 478 -7.03 27.25 -0.12
CA GLY A 478 -7.46 27.77 1.19
C GLY A 478 -8.91 27.41 1.57
N HIS A 479 -9.80 27.20 0.59
CA HIS A 479 -11.13 26.66 0.83
C HIS A 479 -11.06 25.17 1.19
N MET A 480 -10.24 24.41 0.48
CA MET A 480 -10.06 22.98 0.72
C MET A 480 -9.47 22.70 2.11
N ILE A 481 -8.42 23.43 2.49
CA ILE A 481 -7.81 23.33 3.83
C ILE A 481 -8.87 23.51 4.93
N LYS A 482 -9.70 24.56 4.83
CA LYS A 482 -10.77 24.80 5.82
C LYS A 482 -11.86 23.74 5.79
N SER A 483 -12.05 23.08 4.67
CA SER A 483 -13.07 22.03 4.50
C SER A 483 -12.61 20.69 5.09
N VAL A 484 -11.34 20.33 4.94
CA VAL A 484 -10.80 19.06 5.44
C VAL A 484 -10.35 19.13 6.91
N ALA A 485 -10.04 20.32 7.44
CA ALA A 485 -9.54 20.48 8.81
C ALA A 485 -10.38 19.75 9.90
N PRO A 486 -11.71 19.77 9.90
CA PRO A 486 -12.49 19.00 10.87
C PRO A 486 -12.30 17.49 10.71
N PHE A 487 -12.13 17.01 9.48
CA PHE A 487 -11.94 15.60 9.18
C PHE A 487 -10.53 15.13 9.55
N ILE A 488 -9.51 15.98 9.37
CA ILE A 488 -8.14 15.70 9.85
C ILE A 488 -8.15 15.48 11.36
N LEU A 489 -8.87 16.30 12.14
CA LEU A 489 -8.98 16.10 13.59
C LEU A 489 -9.65 14.76 13.93
N LEU A 490 -10.66 14.36 13.17
CA LEU A 490 -11.29 13.05 13.33
C LEU A 490 -10.33 11.91 12.99
N MET A 491 -9.55 12.04 11.91
CA MET A 491 -8.55 11.05 11.50
C MET A 491 -7.41 10.95 12.51
N LEU A 492 -6.97 12.06 13.11
CA LEU A 492 -5.97 12.03 14.20
C LEU A 492 -6.51 11.26 15.42
N GLY A 493 -7.80 11.38 15.73
CA GLY A 493 -8.43 10.53 16.74
C GLY A 493 -8.40 9.05 16.38
N GLY A 494 -8.69 8.72 15.12
CA GLY A 494 -8.56 7.35 14.60
C GLY A 494 -7.12 6.85 14.59
N LEU A 495 -6.15 7.68 14.22
CA LEU A 495 -4.73 7.37 14.29
C LEU A 495 -4.31 7.02 15.73
N ALA A 496 -4.74 7.83 16.71
CA ALA A 496 -4.44 7.54 18.11
C ALA A 496 -5.03 6.19 18.55
N MET A 497 -6.27 5.86 18.13
CA MET A 497 -6.85 4.55 18.41
C MET A 497 -6.03 3.42 17.78
N VAL A 498 -5.64 3.54 16.52
CA VAL A 498 -4.84 2.54 15.81
C VAL A 498 -3.46 2.40 16.46
N THR A 499 -2.79 3.51 16.77
CA THR A 499 -1.42 3.53 17.34
C THR A 499 -1.36 2.84 18.71
N TYR A 500 -2.34 3.08 19.57
CA TYR A 500 -2.30 2.60 20.97
C TYR A 500 -3.18 1.37 21.22
N TRP A 501 -3.79 0.81 20.19
CA TRP A 501 -4.56 -0.43 20.25
C TRP A 501 -4.13 -1.38 19.12
N PRO A 502 -3.02 -2.13 19.30
CA PRO A 502 -2.46 -3.00 18.27
C PRO A 502 -3.41 -4.05 17.72
N ASP A 503 -4.35 -4.55 18.55
CA ASP A 503 -5.35 -5.55 18.11
C ASP A 503 -6.23 -5.06 16.94
N LEU A 504 -6.39 -3.74 16.77
CA LEU A 504 -7.13 -3.19 15.63
C LEU A 504 -6.42 -3.42 14.29
N SER A 505 -5.12 -3.56 14.30
CA SER A 505 -4.31 -3.84 13.10
C SER A 505 -3.87 -5.30 13.07
N VAL A 506 -3.05 -5.72 14.02
CA VAL A 506 -2.42 -7.05 14.02
C VAL A 506 -3.41 -8.15 14.38
N GLY A 507 -4.25 -7.95 15.39
CA GLY A 507 -5.18 -8.98 15.88
C GLY A 507 -6.15 -9.44 14.79
N LEU A 508 -6.80 -8.49 14.09
CA LEU A 508 -7.72 -8.82 13.00
C LEU A 508 -6.99 -9.46 11.82
N GLY A 509 -5.77 -8.97 11.48
CA GLY A 509 -4.97 -9.50 10.38
C GLY A 509 -4.61 -10.97 10.61
N ARG A 510 -4.06 -11.29 11.77
CA ARG A 510 -3.69 -12.66 12.15
C ARG A 510 -4.90 -13.60 12.22
N HIS A 511 -6.01 -13.12 12.80
CA HIS A 511 -7.24 -13.92 12.85
C HIS A 511 -7.78 -14.29 11.45
N ILE A 512 -7.75 -13.35 10.49
CA ILE A 512 -8.18 -13.61 9.11
C ILE A 512 -7.25 -14.61 8.42
N MET A 513 -5.94 -14.53 8.67
CA MET A 513 -4.94 -15.40 8.04
C MET A 513 -4.80 -16.76 8.73
N GLY A 514 -5.38 -16.94 9.93
CA GLY A 514 -5.23 -18.17 10.71
C GLY A 514 -3.86 -18.33 11.38
N ASP A 515 -3.07 -17.27 11.43
CA ASP A 515 -1.69 -17.24 11.97
C ASP A 515 -1.67 -16.76 13.44
N ASP A 516 -2.58 -17.23 14.27
CA ASP A 516 -2.68 -16.78 15.67
C ASP A 516 -1.41 -17.04 16.49
N GLU A 517 -0.48 -17.90 16.02
CA GLU A 517 0.75 -18.30 16.72
C GLU A 517 2.05 -18.08 15.92
N ALA A 518 2.02 -17.63 14.68
CA ALA A 518 3.25 -17.47 13.90
C ALA A 518 4.10 -16.31 14.48
N PRO A 519 5.30 -16.58 15.06
CA PRO A 519 6.21 -15.52 15.41
C PRO A 519 6.64 -14.81 14.10
N VAL A 520 6.64 -13.48 14.12
CA VAL A 520 7.34 -12.71 13.09
C VAL A 520 8.79 -13.15 13.13
N VAL A 521 9.26 -13.79 12.06
CA VAL A 521 10.67 -14.21 12.00
C VAL A 521 11.50 -12.93 11.91
N GLU A 522 12.10 -12.54 13.03
CA GLU A 522 13.09 -11.48 13.06
C GLU A 522 14.27 -11.96 12.21
N VAL A 523 14.58 -11.25 11.14
CA VAL A 523 15.83 -11.45 10.42
C VAL A 523 16.92 -10.88 11.36
N PRO A 524 17.87 -11.68 11.85
CA PRO A 524 18.96 -11.16 12.67
C PRO A 524 19.66 -10.06 11.87
N ALA A 525 19.86 -8.90 12.46
CA ALA A 525 20.65 -7.84 11.86
C ALA A 525 22.01 -8.43 11.46
N THR A 526 22.22 -8.62 10.16
CA THR A 526 23.46 -9.17 9.60
C THR A 526 24.62 -8.20 9.85
N GLY A 527 25.20 -8.27 11.02
CA GLY A 527 26.32 -7.43 11.49
C GLY A 527 27.02 -7.97 12.72
N GLY A 528 26.58 -9.09 13.28
CA GLY A 528 27.26 -9.81 14.36
C GLY A 528 27.94 -11.04 13.80
N ALA A 529 29.24 -11.19 14.08
CA ALA A 529 30.06 -12.36 13.82
C ALA A 529 29.24 -13.64 13.94
N LEU A 530 29.49 -14.59 13.03
CA LEU A 530 29.14 -15.99 13.20
C LEU A 530 29.51 -16.37 14.65
N GLU A 531 28.59 -16.22 15.60
CA GLU A 531 28.70 -16.89 16.88
C GLU A 531 28.69 -18.37 16.52
N GLU A 532 29.80 -18.99 16.80
CA GLU A 532 30.05 -20.41 16.69
C GLU A 532 28.79 -21.15 17.19
N LEU A 533 28.17 -21.90 16.29
CA LEU A 533 27.16 -22.88 16.71
C LEU A 533 27.75 -23.68 17.86
N PRO A 534 27.05 -23.86 18.98
CA PRO A 534 27.52 -24.71 20.06
C PRO A 534 27.82 -26.09 19.46
N ASP A 535 29.04 -26.55 19.73
CA ASP A 535 29.50 -27.90 19.42
C ASP A 535 28.54 -28.88 20.11
N GLU A 536 27.53 -29.39 19.38
CA GLU A 536 26.66 -30.46 19.87
C GLU A 536 27.46 -31.77 19.93
N THR A 537 28.34 -31.87 20.91
CA THR A 537 28.85 -33.13 21.40
C THR A 537 28.44 -33.29 22.86
N GLU A 538 27.16 -33.53 23.10
CA GLU A 538 26.71 -34.28 24.26
C GLU A 538 25.85 -35.45 23.79
N GLU A 539 26.49 -36.62 23.88
CA GLU A 539 25.89 -37.94 23.70
C GLU A 539 24.66 -38.09 24.61
N THR A 540 23.46 -38.11 24.00
CA THR A 540 22.33 -38.80 24.61
C THR A 540 21.99 -39.99 23.72
N GLY A 541 22.36 -41.18 24.17
CA GLY A 541 22.02 -42.44 23.51
C GLY A 541 20.52 -42.61 23.36
N ALA A 542 20.11 -42.70 22.14
CA ALA A 542 18.91 -43.39 21.68
C ALA A 542 19.27 -44.02 20.34
N GLU A 543 19.51 -45.32 20.36
CA GLU A 543 19.56 -46.17 19.19
C GLU A 543 18.17 -46.15 18.55
N ASP A 544 18.04 -45.53 17.38
CA ASP A 544 16.89 -45.74 16.51
C ASP A 544 17.39 -46.15 15.13
N ASP A 545 16.90 -47.32 14.70
CA ASP A 545 17.16 -48.03 13.45
C ASP A 545 17.00 -47.14 12.23
N VAL A 546 18.10 -46.86 11.53
CA VAL A 546 18.09 -46.32 10.15
C VAL A 546 18.15 -47.51 9.20
N PRO A 547 17.25 -47.63 8.19
CA PRO A 547 17.31 -48.72 7.21
C PRO A 547 18.58 -48.60 6.37
N ASP A 548 19.33 -49.70 6.26
CA ASP A 548 20.49 -49.85 5.37
C ASP A 548 20.10 -49.50 3.94
N GLY A 549 20.73 -48.46 3.36
CA GLY A 549 20.63 -48.17 1.93
C GLY A 549 20.53 -46.71 1.51
N VAL A 550 20.52 -45.74 2.42
CA VAL A 550 20.52 -44.32 2.04
C VAL A 550 21.90 -43.73 2.28
N GLN A 551 22.64 -43.46 1.21
CA GLN A 551 23.90 -42.70 1.32
C GLN A 551 23.65 -41.30 1.84
N SER A 552 24.43 -40.86 2.81
CA SER A 552 24.34 -39.50 3.34
C SER A 552 24.76 -38.46 2.28
N LEU A 553 24.19 -37.26 2.37
CA LEU A 553 24.53 -36.16 1.45
C LEU A 553 26.03 -35.84 1.46
N GLU A 554 26.72 -36.09 2.58
CA GLU A 554 28.18 -35.94 2.71
C GLU A 554 28.98 -37.00 1.94
N GLU A 555 28.49 -38.23 1.85
CA GLU A 555 29.14 -39.27 1.01
C GLU A 555 29.01 -38.95 -0.49
N MET A 556 27.84 -38.42 -0.92
CA MET A 556 27.65 -37.98 -2.31
C MET A 556 28.52 -36.77 -2.68
N MET A 557 28.70 -35.81 -1.75
CA MET A 557 29.57 -34.65 -1.96
C MET A 557 31.05 -35.05 -2.01
N ARG A 558 31.46 -36.01 -1.21
CA ARG A 558 32.84 -36.54 -1.21
C ARG A 558 33.19 -37.31 -2.48
N GLU A 559 32.24 -38.01 -3.07
CA GLU A 559 32.45 -38.69 -4.37
C GLU A 559 32.56 -37.67 -5.51
N LEU A 560 31.88 -36.54 -5.45
CA LEU A 560 32.00 -35.45 -6.43
C LEU A 560 33.35 -34.71 -6.32
N GLU A 561 33.87 -34.48 -5.11
CA GLU A 561 35.19 -33.86 -4.93
C GLU A 561 36.37 -34.77 -5.29
N MET A 562 36.25 -36.10 -5.19
CA MET A 562 37.30 -37.02 -5.57
C MET A 562 37.34 -37.32 -7.10
N GLY A 563 36.37 -36.83 -7.87
CA GLY A 563 36.31 -36.94 -9.32
C GLY A 563 37.15 -35.91 -10.10
N GLU A 564 37.60 -34.84 -9.42
CA GLU A 564 38.35 -33.75 -10.08
C GLU A 564 39.88 -33.77 -9.89
N GLU A 565 40.44 -34.68 -9.07
CA GLU A 565 41.90 -34.84 -8.93
C GLU A 565 42.40 -36.09 -9.64
N GLY A 566 42.54 -36.05 -10.96
CA GLY A 566 43.17 -37.18 -11.68
C GLY A 566 43.26 -36.97 -13.18
N GLY A 567 44.09 -36.07 -13.63
CA GLY A 567 44.31 -35.88 -15.04
C GLY A 567 45.46 -34.97 -15.42
N ASP A 568 46.69 -35.25 -14.88
CA ASP A 568 47.91 -34.75 -15.51
C ASP A 568 48.07 -35.48 -16.86
N LEU A 569 48.07 -34.74 -17.94
CA LEU A 569 48.47 -35.24 -19.24
C LEU A 569 49.63 -34.43 -19.79
N ASP A 570 50.71 -35.16 -20.00
CA ASP A 570 51.96 -34.77 -20.66
C ASP A 570 51.74 -34.19 -22.06
N ASP A 571 52.53 -33.20 -22.36
CA ASP A 571 52.82 -32.67 -23.69
C ASP A 571 53.35 -33.76 -24.62
N ASP A 572 52.69 -33.96 -25.74
CA ASP A 572 53.43 -34.38 -26.95
C ASP A 572 52.74 -33.84 -28.22
N ALA A 573 53.56 -33.17 -29.03
CA ALA A 573 53.19 -32.53 -30.27
C ALA A 573 53.11 -33.53 -31.42
N GLY A 574 52.08 -33.42 -32.25
CA GLY A 574 52.02 -34.17 -33.50
C GLY A 574 50.93 -33.66 -34.43
N ASP A 575 51.35 -32.92 -35.42
CA ASP A 575 50.59 -32.54 -36.62
C ASP A 575 49.81 -33.71 -37.21
N LEU A 576 48.55 -33.48 -37.62
CA LEU A 576 48.03 -34.06 -38.90
C LEU A 576 46.68 -33.40 -39.26
N ASP A 577 46.63 -33.06 -40.53
CA ASP A 577 45.53 -32.39 -41.27
C ASP A 577 44.20 -33.14 -41.31
N GLY A 578 43.11 -32.33 -41.41
CA GLY A 578 42.00 -32.57 -42.33
C GLY A 578 40.84 -33.43 -41.85
N GLU A 579 39.74 -32.83 -41.65
CA GLU A 579 38.42 -33.03 -42.29
C GLU A 579 37.29 -32.42 -41.49
N GLU A 580 36.64 -31.45 -42.11
CA GLU A 580 35.36 -30.89 -41.65
C GLU A 580 34.27 -31.98 -41.76
N THR A 581 33.58 -32.24 -40.64
CA THR A 581 32.24 -32.81 -40.68
C THR A 581 31.35 -32.02 -39.71
N ASP A 582 30.38 -31.31 -40.29
CA ASP A 582 29.26 -30.69 -39.64
C ASP A 582 28.52 -31.71 -38.77
N ALA A 583 28.45 -31.46 -37.47
CA ALA A 583 27.48 -32.07 -36.56
C ALA A 583 26.71 -30.95 -35.87
N GLU A 584 25.47 -30.77 -36.27
CA GLU A 584 24.49 -29.92 -35.63
C GLU A 584 24.33 -30.34 -34.14
N ASP A 585 24.68 -29.45 -33.24
CA ASP A 585 24.42 -29.58 -31.81
C ASP A 585 22.94 -29.21 -31.56
N ASP A 586 22.09 -30.24 -31.51
CA ASP A 586 20.67 -30.13 -31.22
C ASP A 586 20.51 -30.00 -29.70
N GLY A 587 20.63 -28.76 -29.22
CA GLY A 587 20.44 -28.36 -27.81
C GLY A 587 19.03 -28.62 -27.28
N ARG A 588 18.65 -29.89 -27.15
CA ARG A 588 17.39 -30.30 -26.53
C ARG A 588 17.52 -30.27 -25.02
N VAL A 589 16.89 -29.28 -24.39
CA VAL A 589 16.65 -29.28 -22.94
C VAL A 589 15.60 -30.37 -22.68
N LEU A 590 15.99 -31.42 -21.97
CA LEU A 590 15.08 -32.48 -21.52
C LEU A 590 14.02 -31.90 -20.59
N SER A 591 12.76 -32.29 -20.77
CA SER A 591 11.66 -31.90 -19.90
C SER A 591 11.78 -32.53 -18.50
N LEU A 592 11.14 -31.94 -17.51
CA LEU A 592 11.15 -32.45 -16.13
C LEU A 592 10.60 -33.88 -16.03
N GLU A 593 9.63 -34.25 -16.90
CA GLU A 593 9.07 -35.59 -17.00
C GLU A 593 10.10 -36.62 -17.55
N GLU A 594 10.90 -36.25 -18.55
CA GLU A 594 11.95 -37.12 -19.09
C GLU A 594 13.11 -37.31 -18.09
N MET A 595 13.38 -36.32 -17.22
CA MET A 595 14.34 -36.44 -16.12
C MET A 595 13.83 -37.33 -14.99
N MET A 596 12.55 -37.28 -14.67
CA MET A 596 11.96 -38.15 -13.64
C MET A 596 11.86 -39.61 -14.10
N GLU A 597 11.58 -39.86 -15.36
CA GLU A 597 11.57 -41.21 -15.95
C GLU A 597 12.97 -41.82 -16.01
N ALA A 598 13.99 -41.00 -16.28
CA ALA A 598 15.41 -41.44 -16.26
C ALA A 598 15.93 -41.74 -14.85
N ALA A 599 15.30 -41.12 -13.80
CA ALA A 599 15.63 -41.32 -12.40
C ALA A 599 14.89 -42.49 -11.74
N GLY A 600 13.95 -43.15 -12.44
CA GLY A 600 13.24 -44.33 -11.94
C GLY A 600 12.27 -44.05 -10.80
N VAL A 601 11.73 -42.84 -10.71
CA VAL A 601 10.72 -42.45 -9.72
C VAL A 601 9.34 -42.48 -10.41
N GLU A 602 8.53 -43.50 -10.12
CA GLU A 602 7.12 -43.60 -10.50
C GLU A 602 6.24 -42.68 -9.65
#